data_9e48eaa3c4574741f2a9ad895eb49a2c
#
_entry.id   9e48eaa3c4574741f2a9ad895eb49a2c
#
_cell.length_a   1.000
_cell.length_b   1.000
_cell.length_c   1.000
_cell.angle_alpha   90.00
_cell.angle_beta   90.00
_cell.angle_gamma   90.00
#
_symmetry.space_group_name_H-M   'P 1'
#
loop_
_entity.id
_entity.type
_entity.pdbx_description
1 polymer ?
#
loop_
_entity_poly.entity_id
_entity_poly.type
_entity_poly.pdbx_seq_one_letter_code
_entity_poly.pdbx_strand_id
1 'polypeptide(L)'
;SSPVDVVREFASFWHTNVEAQKLFDDISENTITNFYMPYGVAPNFLINNKLYCIPMVIEESSVVAAASSGAKFWYKRGGFQSKVVSMTKIGHVHFIWHGDPVKFYSFFDKIKADLHNGVKDITANMEKRGGGITDVSLAYMPEVEKGYYQIKVEFNTCDAMGANFINSVLEGFGKILREKAATYHDFEGSEKELQVVMAILSNYTPDCVVRSWVECNVEELGNFGDMEAREFAQKFVRAINIAKNDSYRAATHNKGCLLYTSDAADEKVR
;
A
#
# COMPACT_ATOMS: atom_id res chain seq x y z
N SER A 1 -12.31 -36.87 -16.39
CA SER A 1 -12.13 -36.14 -17.66
C SER A 1 -10.84 -36.59 -18.32
N SER A 2 -10.85 -36.79 -19.65
CA SER A 2 -9.64 -37.11 -20.40
C SER A 2 -8.75 -35.86 -20.47
N PRO A 3 -7.42 -36.02 -20.72
CA PRO A 3 -6.54 -34.84 -20.93
C PRO A 3 -7.04 -33.90 -22.05
N VAL A 4 -7.69 -34.44 -23.07
CA VAL A 4 -8.28 -33.67 -24.18
C VAL A 4 -9.45 -32.80 -23.71
N ASP A 5 -10.27 -33.30 -22.80
CA ASP A 5 -11.40 -32.54 -22.25
C ASP A 5 -10.91 -31.36 -21.43
N VAL A 6 -9.86 -31.54 -20.64
CA VAL A 6 -9.24 -30.48 -19.81
C VAL A 6 -8.66 -29.38 -20.70
N VAL A 7 -7.93 -29.74 -21.78
CA VAL A 7 -7.37 -28.75 -22.72
C VAL A 7 -8.49 -27.97 -23.41
N ARG A 8 -9.57 -28.64 -23.82
CA ARG A 8 -10.73 -27.98 -24.45
C ARG A 8 -11.42 -27.00 -23.48
N GLU A 9 -11.55 -27.37 -22.23
CA GLU A 9 -12.12 -26.52 -21.20
C GLU A 9 -11.27 -25.27 -20.99
N PHE A 10 -9.95 -25.40 -20.81
CA PHE A 10 -9.05 -24.26 -20.68
C PHE A 10 -9.10 -23.34 -21.92
N ALA A 11 -9.09 -23.92 -23.12
CA ALA A 11 -9.16 -23.15 -24.36
C ALA A 11 -10.47 -22.34 -24.48
N SER A 12 -11.55 -22.77 -23.83
CA SER A 12 -12.82 -22.04 -23.83
C SER A 12 -12.77 -20.68 -23.13
N PHE A 13 -11.78 -20.46 -22.28
CA PHE A 13 -11.54 -19.19 -21.59
C PHE A 13 -10.51 -18.28 -22.30
N TRP A 14 -9.94 -18.72 -23.42
CA TRP A 14 -9.07 -17.86 -24.22
C TRP A 14 -9.88 -16.75 -24.88
N HIS A 15 -9.27 -15.56 -24.97
CA HIS A 15 -9.89 -14.45 -25.66
C HIS A 15 -9.91 -14.70 -27.18
N THR A 16 -11.03 -14.42 -27.83
CA THR A 16 -11.20 -14.65 -29.28
C THR A 16 -10.32 -13.74 -30.15
N ASN A 17 -9.96 -12.55 -29.64
CA ASN A 17 -8.98 -11.68 -30.27
C ASN A 17 -7.57 -12.12 -29.84
N VAL A 18 -6.75 -12.51 -30.83
CA VAL A 18 -5.41 -13.06 -30.64
C VAL A 18 -4.44 -12.05 -30.00
N GLU A 19 -4.55 -10.77 -30.38
CA GLU A 19 -3.69 -9.71 -29.80
C GLU A 19 -4.02 -9.48 -28.32
N ALA A 20 -5.29 -9.50 -27.96
CA ALA A 20 -5.73 -9.40 -26.58
C ALA A 20 -5.29 -10.63 -25.76
N GLN A 21 -5.39 -11.85 -26.33
CA GLN A 21 -4.89 -13.05 -25.65
C GLN A 21 -3.39 -12.98 -25.40
N LYS A 22 -2.61 -12.53 -26.39
CA LYS A 22 -1.18 -12.35 -26.23
C LYS A 22 -0.84 -11.38 -25.08
N LEU A 23 -1.62 -10.29 -24.95
CA LEU A 23 -1.44 -9.36 -23.83
C LEU A 23 -1.65 -10.06 -22.48
N PHE A 24 -2.68 -10.92 -22.33
CA PHE A 24 -2.91 -11.69 -21.10
C PHE A 24 -1.80 -12.70 -20.83
N ASP A 25 -1.31 -13.37 -21.87
CA ASP A 25 -0.20 -14.33 -21.77
C ASP A 25 1.12 -13.64 -21.32
N ASP A 26 1.32 -12.38 -21.69
CA ASP A 26 2.51 -11.60 -21.36
C ASP A 26 2.44 -10.95 -19.94
N ILE A 27 1.28 -10.95 -19.27
CA ILE A 27 1.11 -10.37 -17.93
C ILE A 27 1.79 -11.21 -16.84
N SER A 28 1.78 -12.55 -17.01
CA SER A 28 2.29 -13.48 -16.02
C SER A 28 2.96 -14.69 -16.68
N GLU A 29 3.96 -15.26 -16.03
CA GLU A 29 4.66 -16.45 -16.49
C GLU A 29 3.76 -17.69 -16.39
N ASN A 30 3.96 -18.65 -17.30
CA ASN A 30 3.27 -19.96 -17.33
C ASN A 30 1.74 -19.86 -17.42
N THR A 31 1.22 -18.80 -18.02
CA THR A 31 -0.23 -18.65 -18.24
C THR A 31 -0.75 -19.78 -19.13
N ILE A 32 -1.75 -20.50 -18.67
CA ILE A 32 -2.40 -21.61 -19.41
C ILE A 32 -3.79 -21.23 -19.92
N THR A 33 -4.47 -20.31 -19.24
CA THR A 33 -5.80 -19.81 -19.61
C THR A 33 -6.10 -18.52 -18.87
N ASN A 34 -7.22 -17.87 -19.19
CA ASN A 34 -7.71 -16.70 -18.47
C ASN A 34 -8.67 -17.10 -17.36
N PHE A 35 -8.77 -16.27 -16.33
CA PHE A 35 -9.77 -16.35 -15.30
C PHE A 35 -10.69 -15.14 -15.37
N TYR A 36 -11.96 -15.33 -15.68
CA TYR A 36 -12.93 -14.24 -15.81
C TYR A 36 -13.66 -13.99 -14.50
N MET A 37 -13.75 -12.73 -14.12
CA MET A 37 -14.56 -12.28 -13.00
C MET A 37 -15.60 -11.26 -13.47
N PRO A 38 -16.81 -11.24 -12.89
CA PRO A 38 -17.81 -10.23 -13.20
C PRO A 38 -17.30 -8.82 -12.89
N TYR A 39 -17.45 -7.91 -13.85
CA TYR A 39 -17.14 -6.50 -13.70
C TYR A 39 -18.45 -5.73 -13.46
N GLY A 40 -18.66 -5.32 -12.22
CA GLY A 40 -19.83 -4.57 -11.79
C GLY A 40 -19.56 -3.07 -11.68
N VAL A 41 -20.62 -2.31 -11.44
CA VAL A 41 -20.54 -0.86 -11.24
C VAL A 41 -21.42 -0.45 -10.05
N ALA A 42 -20.84 0.28 -9.11
CA ALA A 42 -21.54 0.86 -7.97
C ALA A 42 -21.76 2.38 -8.19
N PRO A 43 -22.97 2.85 -8.50
CA PRO A 43 -23.27 4.26 -8.71
C PRO A 43 -23.54 5.02 -7.40
N ASN A 44 -23.81 6.32 -7.54
CA ASN A 44 -24.25 7.25 -6.49
C ASN A 44 -23.18 7.63 -5.46
N PHE A 45 -21.91 7.43 -5.73
CA PHE A 45 -20.85 7.93 -4.87
C PHE A 45 -20.65 9.43 -5.06
N LEU A 46 -21.31 10.23 -4.23
CA LEU A 46 -21.04 11.68 -4.14
C LEU A 46 -19.83 11.86 -3.21
N ILE A 47 -18.68 12.24 -3.76
CA ILE A 47 -17.42 12.43 -3.00
C ILE A 47 -16.93 13.85 -3.24
N ASN A 48 -16.78 14.64 -2.18
CA ASN A 48 -16.36 16.05 -2.26
C ASN A 48 -17.19 16.83 -3.29
N ASN A 49 -18.52 16.65 -3.27
CA ASN A 49 -19.50 17.28 -4.17
C ASN A 49 -19.38 16.86 -5.64
N LYS A 50 -18.61 15.81 -5.96
CA LYS A 50 -18.52 15.24 -7.29
C LYS A 50 -19.07 13.82 -7.31
N LEU A 51 -19.94 13.55 -8.30
CA LEU A 51 -20.56 12.23 -8.46
C LEU A 51 -19.65 11.28 -9.20
N TYR A 52 -19.52 10.07 -8.66
CA TYR A 52 -18.74 8.99 -9.23
C TYR A 52 -19.54 7.72 -9.38
N CYS A 53 -19.15 6.93 -10.35
CA CYS A 53 -19.57 5.56 -10.56
C CYS A 53 -18.34 4.69 -10.40
N ILE A 54 -18.33 3.80 -9.41
CA ILE A 54 -17.16 3.03 -9.02
C ILE A 54 -17.20 1.65 -9.69
N PRO A 55 -16.22 1.33 -10.56
CA PRO A 55 -16.08 -0.02 -11.10
C PRO A 55 -15.60 -0.98 -9.99
N MET A 56 -16.16 -2.19 -10.00
CA MET A 56 -15.84 -3.22 -9.01
C MET A 56 -15.74 -4.59 -9.66
N VAL A 57 -14.64 -5.29 -9.38
CA VAL A 57 -14.48 -6.72 -9.71
C VAL A 57 -14.41 -7.47 -8.39
N ILE A 58 -15.35 -8.35 -8.14
CA ILE A 58 -15.49 -9.06 -6.86
C ILE A 58 -16.13 -10.43 -7.06
N GLU A 59 -15.62 -11.42 -6.36
CA GLU A 59 -16.12 -12.81 -6.37
C GLU A 59 -17.32 -13.03 -5.43
N GLU A 60 -17.55 -12.12 -4.48
CA GLU A 60 -18.61 -12.25 -3.48
C GLU A 60 -19.90 -11.55 -3.96
N SER A 61 -21.03 -12.24 -3.86
CA SER A 61 -22.34 -11.68 -4.18
C SER A 61 -22.74 -10.56 -3.20
N SER A 62 -23.62 -9.68 -3.64
CA SER A 62 -24.20 -8.58 -2.84
C SER A 62 -23.27 -7.43 -2.47
N VAL A 63 -21.96 -7.53 -2.64
CA VAL A 63 -21.01 -6.44 -2.27
C VAL A 63 -21.24 -5.20 -3.12
N VAL A 64 -21.38 -5.33 -4.44
CA VAL A 64 -21.67 -4.20 -5.35
C VAL A 64 -23.00 -3.56 -5.03
N ALA A 65 -24.01 -4.38 -4.72
CA ALA A 65 -25.35 -3.90 -4.32
C ALA A 65 -25.30 -3.16 -2.98
N ALA A 66 -24.58 -3.68 -1.99
CA ALA A 66 -24.41 -3.05 -0.69
C ALA A 66 -23.67 -1.70 -0.80
N ALA A 67 -22.59 -1.64 -1.59
CA ALA A 67 -21.87 -0.41 -1.87
C ALA A 67 -22.76 0.65 -2.54
N SER A 68 -23.54 0.23 -3.56
CA SER A 68 -24.49 1.11 -4.26
C SER A 68 -25.60 1.63 -3.34
N SER A 69 -26.12 0.77 -2.46
CA SER A 69 -27.15 1.13 -1.47
C SER A 69 -26.62 2.11 -0.43
N GLY A 70 -25.43 1.85 0.12
CA GLY A 70 -24.76 2.76 1.03
C GLY A 70 -24.46 4.12 0.38
N ALA A 71 -23.95 4.11 -0.84
CA ALA A 71 -23.69 5.33 -1.60
C ALA A 71 -24.97 6.15 -1.83
N LYS A 72 -26.07 5.49 -2.24
CA LYS A 72 -27.39 6.13 -2.40
C LYS A 72 -27.94 6.71 -1.10
N PHE A 73 -27.72 6.03 0.02
CA PHE A 73 -28.13 6.50 1.34
C PHE A 73 -27.43 7.83 1.69
N TRP A 74 -26.11 7.88 1.54
CA TRP A 74 -25.33 9.08 1.83
C TRP A 74 -25.44 10.16 0.77
N TYR A 75 -25.72 9.82 -0.48
CA TYR A 75 -25.91 10.79 -1.57
C TYR A 75 -26.92 11.91 -1.19
N LYS A 76 -28.02 11.52 -0.54
CA LYS A 76 -29.06 12.46 -0.09
C LYS A 76 -28.70 13.22 1.21
N ARG A 77 -27.56 12.92 1.81
CA ARG A 77 -27.10 13.44 3.11
C ARG A 77 -25.72 14.13 3.02
N GLY A 78 -25.44 14.74 1.88
CA GLY A 78 -24.17 15.44 1.65
C GLY A 78 -23.03 14.58 1.08
N GLY A 79 -23.25 13.27 0.95
CA GLY A 79 -22.26 12.36 0.38
C GLY A 79 -21.07 12.10 1.31
N PHE A 80 -19.98 11.66 0.70
CA PHE A 80 -18.71 11.39 1.37
C PHE A 80 -17.79 12.60 1.25
N GLN A 81 -17.09 12.91 2.33
CA GLN A 81 -15.97 13.83 2.33
C GLN A 81 -14.68 13.02 2.37
N SER A 82 -13.65 13.44 1.66
CA SER A 82 -12.35 12.77 1.64
C SER A 82 -11.21 13.77 1.58
N LYS A 83 -10.15 13.50 2.33
CA LYS A 83 -8.95 14.31 2.38
C LYS A 83 -7.72 13.44 2.49
N VAL A 84 -6.72 13.71 1.63
CA VAL A 84 -5.37 13.17 1.81
C VAL A 84 -4.73 13.89 2.99
N VAL A 85 -4.34 13.12 4.02
CA VAL A 85 -3.71 13.63 5.25
C VAL A 85 -2.20 13.65 5.07
N SER A 86 -1.64 12.56 4.57
CA SER A 86 -0.21 12.39 4.30
C SER A 86 0.01 11.36 3.20
N MET A 87 1.11 11.47 2.46
CA MET A 87 1.47 10.58 1.34
C MET A 87 2.85 9.96 1.52
N THR A 88 3.37 9.93 2.74
CA THR A 88 4.71 9.43 3.04
C THR A 88 4.74 7.90 2.95
N LYS A 89 5.56 7.39 2.06
CA LYS A 89 5.89 5.96 1.93
C LYS A 89 7.29 5.70 2.46
N ILE A 90 7.55 4.49 2.89
CA ILE A 90 8.76 4.14 3.62
C ILE A 90 9.44 2.96 2.94
N GLY A 91 10.77 2.98 2.92
CA GLY A 91 11.58 1.83 2.60
C GLY A 91 12.85 1.82 3.43
N HIS A 92 13.52 0.69 3.46
CA HIS A 92 14.69 0.51 4.29
C HIS A 92 15.83 -0.14 3.51
N VAL A 93 17.07 0.27 3.86
CA VAL A 93 18.28 -0.51 3.60
C VAL A 93 18.69 -1.14 4.91
N HIS A 94 18.65 -2.45 4.98
CA HIS A 94 19.04 -3.25 6.15
C HIS A 94 20.48 -3.75 5.94
N PHE A 95 21.34 -3.53 6.92
CA PHE A 95 22.73 -3.94 6.79
C PHE A 95 23.39 -4.25 8.13
N ILE A 96 24.46 -5.03 8.08
CA ILE A 96 25.33 -5.34 9.21
C ILE A 96 26.64 -4.61 9.03
N TRP A 97 27.09 -3.96 10.09
CA TRP A 97 28.39 -3.33 10.18
C TRP A 97 28.94 -3.44 11.60
N HIS A 98 30.22 -3.78 11.72
CA HIS A 98 30.88 -3.99 13.01
C HIS A 98 31.94 -2.93 13.25
N GLY A 99 31.69 -2.05 14.22
CA GLY A 99 32.56 -0.97 14.65
C GLY A 99 31.88 -0.14 15.74
N ASP A 100 32.46 1.03 16.03
CA ASP A 100 31.87 1.98 16.97
C ASP A 100 30.68 2.69 16.34
N PRO A 101 29.46 2.58 16.89
CA PRO A 101 28.27 3.24 16.37
C PRO A 101 28.45 4.76 16.18
N VAL A 102 29.14 5.44 17.06
CA VAL A 102 29.41 6.89 16.96
C VAL A 102 30.18 7.22 15.68
N LYS A 103 31.17 6.38 15.36
CA LYS A 103 31.99 6.49 14.14
C LYS A 103 31.10 6.28 12.89
N PHE A 104 30.16 5.33 12.95
CA PHE A 104 29.25 5.09 11.84
C PHE A 104 28.25 6.23 11.62
N TYR A 105 27.68 6.81 12.67
CA TYR A 105 26.82 7.99 12.55
C TYR A 105 27.56 9.16 11.90
N SER A 106 28.79 9.42 12.30
CA SER A 106 29.63 10.47 11.69
C SER A 106 29.93 10.19 10.21
N PHE A 107 30.16 8.94 9.85
CA PHE A 107 30.31 8.51 8.46
C PHE A 107 29.01 8.75 7.67
N PHE A 108 27.86 8.31 8.20
CA PHE A 108 26.57 8.43 7.55
C PHE A 108 26.23 9.90 7.24
N ASP A 109 26.45 10.80 8.19
CA ASP A 109 26.20 12.24 8.00
C ASP A 109 27.03 12.81 6.85
N LYS A 110 28.28 12.36 6.68
CA LYS A 110 29.16 12.80 5.59
C LYS A 110 28.70 12.28 4.22
N ILE A 111 28.18 11.05 4.15
CA ILE A 111 27.78 10.44 2.87
C ILE A 111 26.32 10.69 2.49
N LYS A 112 25.51 11.29 3.36
CA LYS A 112 24.07 11.53 3.11
C LYS A 112 23.83 12.27 1.77
N ALA A 113 24.66 13.27 1.45
CA ALA A 113 24.60 13.96 0.18
C ALA A 113 24.99 13.07 -1.01
N ASP A 114 25.97 12.19 -0.83
CA ASP A 114 26.39 11.25 -1.86
C ASP A 114 25.31 10.21 -2.17
N LEU A 115 24.58 9.74 -1.14
CA LEU A 115 23.42 8.86 -1.32
C LEU A 115 22.37 9.51 -2.23
N HIS A 116 21.98 10.75 -1.95
CA HIS A 116 21.05 11.49 -2.80
C HIS A 116 21.55 11.70 -4.23
N ASN A 117 22.81 12.13 -4.37
CA ASN A 117 23.41 12.41 -5.68
C ASN A 117 23.55 11.13 -6.53
N GLY A 118 23.90 10.01 -5.91
CA GLY A 118 24.12 8.76 -6.62
C GLY A 118 22.85 8.07 -7.15
N VAL A 119 21.66 8.52 -6.74
CA VAL A 119 20.37 8.01 -7.25
C VAL A 119 19.60 9.04 -8.08
N LYS A 120 20.25 10.16 -8.43
CA LYS A 120 19.58 11.29 -9.10
C LYS A 120 18.93 10.92 -10.43
N ASP A 121 19.55 10.02 -11.19
CA ASP A 121 18.99 9.53 -12.45
C ASP A 121 17.70 8.72 -12.23
N ILE A 122 17.60 8.01 -11.09
CA ILE A 122 16.43 7.24 -10.71
C ILE A 122 15.30 8.18 -10.23
N THR A 123 15.65 9.22 -9.44
CA THR A 123 14.66 10.11 -8.82
C THR A 123 14.14 11.20 -9.76
N ALA A 124 14.89 11.57 -10.80
CA ALA A 124 14.62 12.71 -11.65
C ALA A 124 13.18 12.78 -12.21
N ASN A 125 12.63 11.64 -12.65
CA ASN A 125 11.27 11.61 -13.20
C ASN A 125 10.19 11.73 -12.13
N MET A 126 10.45 11.26 -10.92
CA MET A 126 9.55 11.40 -9.78
C MET A 126 9.57 12.84 -9.25
N GLU A 127 10.76 13.43 -9.16
CA GLU A 127 10.95 14.82 -8.73
C GLU A 127 10.27 15.83 -9.66
N LYS A 128 10.35 15.61 -10.99
CA LYS A 128 9.61 16.43 -11.99
C LYS A 128 8.09 16.41 -11.78
N ARG A 129 7.55 15.37 -11.15
CA ARG A 129 6.13 15.25 -10.80
C ARG A 129 5.79 15.79 -9.40
N GLY A 130 6.78 16.30 -8.67
CA GLY A 130 6.62 16.84 -7.32
C GLY A 130 6.79 15.81 -6.20
N GLY A 131 7.27 14.61 -6.52
CA GLY A 131 7.60 13.56 -5.55
C GLY A 131 9.11 13.44 -5.32
N GLY A 132 9.56 12.27 -4.90
CA GLY A 132 10.97 11.96 -4.64
C GLY A 132 11.24 11.56 -3.20
N ILE A 133 12.51 11.59 -2.81
CA ILE A 133 12.96 11.32 -1.44
C ILE A 133 12.66 12.54 -0.58
N THR A 134 12.00 12.34 0.58
CA THR A 134 11.62 13.42 1.51
C THR A 134 12.48 13.44 2.76
N ASP A 135 12.92 12.28 3.25
CA ASP A 135 13.87 12.18 4.37
C ASP A 135 14.70 10.90 4.29
N VAL A 136 15.88 10.95 4.92
CA VAL A 136 16.78 9.80 5.08
C VAL A 136 17.36 9.82 6.49
N SER A 137 17.12 8.77 7.25
CA SER A 137 17.56 8.62 8.63
C SER A 137 18.24 7.27 8.87
N LEU A 138 19.12 7.21 9.87
CA LEU A 138 19.85 6.01 10.28
C LEU A 138 19.37 5.57 11.68
N ALA A 139 19.16 4.28 11.85
CA ALA A 139 18.91 3.66 13.15
C ALA A 139 19.89 2.51 13.39
N TYR A 140 20.50 2.46 14.57
CA TYR A 140 21.22 1.31 15.09
C TYR A 140 20.31 0.50 16.01
N MET A 141 20.16 -0.79 15.74
CA MET A 141 19.18 -1.67 16.42
C MET A 141 19.88 -2.93 16.98
N PRO A 142 20.74 -2.77 18.00
CA PRO A 142 21.51 -3.88 18.58
C PRO A 142 20.63 -4.91 19.29
N GLU A 143 19.38 -4.57 19.62
CA GLU A 143 18.38 -5.46 20.21
C GLU A 143 17.90 -6.53 19.22
N VAL A 144 18.03 -6.29 17.90
CA VAL A 144 17.72 -7.27 16.86
C VAL A 144 18.93 -8.17 16.63
N GLU A 145 20.09 -7.56 16.36
CA GLU A 145 21.36 -8.24 16.17
C GLU A 145 22.51 -7.26 16.39
N LYS A 146 23.61 -7.74 16.96
CA LYS A 146 24.82 -6.91 17.13
C LYS A 146 25.36 -6.46 15.78
N GLY A 147 25.50 -5.16 15.61
CA GLY A 147 25.96 -4.54 14.36
C GLY A 147 24.88 -4.33 13.32
N TYR A 148 23.60 -4.55 13.65
CA TYR A 148 22.51 -4.32 12.74
C TYR A 148 22.05 -2.86 12.70
N TYR A 149 21.92 -2.34 11.48
CA TYR A 149 21.50 -0.98 11.19
C TYR A 149 20.40 -0.97 10.12
N GLN A 150 19.61 0.10 10.14
CA GLN A 150 18.66 0.45 9.08
C GLN A 150 18.88 1.88 8.61
N ILE A 151 18.98 2.09 7.30
CA ILE A 151 18.65 3.39 6.71
C ILE A 151 17.18 3.38 6.40
N LYS A 152 16.39 4.23 7.07
CA LYS A 152 14.99 4.52 6.74
C LYS A 152 14.97 5.65 5.73
N VAL A 153 14.28 5.44 4.62
CA VAL A 153 14.07 6.45 3.57
C VAL A 153 12.59 6.71 3.43
N GLU A 154 12.23 7.98 3.46
CA GLU A 154 10.86 8.44 3.25
C GLU A 154 10.69 8.99 1.84
N PHE A 155 9.53 8.71 1.24
CA PHE A 155 9.25 9.03 -0.15
C PHE A 155 7.87 9.64 -0.31
N ASN A 156 7.76 10.58 -1.25
CA ASN A 156 6.51 10.94 -1.88
C ASN A 156 6.50 10.39 -3.32
N THR A 157 5.56 9.52 -3.62
CA THR A 157 5.45 8.89 -4.97
C THR A 157 4.31 9.47 -5.80
N CYS A 158 3.76 10.62 -5.39
CA CYS A 158 2.59 11.24 -6.03
C CYS A 158 1.44 10.22 -6.13
N ASP A 159 0.83 10.09 -7.31
CA ASP A 159 -0.30 9.17 -7.55
C ASP A 159 0.14 7.72 -7.83
N ALA A 160 1.45 7.44 -7.85
CA ALA A 160 1.95 6.09 -8.10
C ALA A 160 2.03 5.27 -6.80
N MET A 161 1.83 3.95 -6.89
CA MET A 161 2.18 3.03 -5.82
C MET A 161 3.69 3.14 -5.49
N GLY A 162 4.53 3.15 -6.51
CA GLY A 162 5.94 3.52 -6.41
C GLY A 162 6.89 2.39 -6.00
N ALA A 163 6.45 1.13 -5.93
CA ALA A 163 7.27 0.03 -5.42
C ALA A 163 8.61 -0.11 -6.16
N ASN A 164 8.60 -0.21 -7.48
CA ASN A 164 9.82 -0.33 -8.29
C ASN A 164 10.74 0.88 -8.13
N PHE A 165 10.17 2.08 -8.09
CA PHE A 165 10.91 3.32 -7.86
C PHE A 165 11.63 3.29 -6.50
N ILE A 166 10.90 2.98 -5.42
CA ILE A 166 11.43 2.90 -4.06
C ILE A 166 12.53 1.85 -3.98
N ASN A 167 12.28 0.63 -4.47
CA ASN A 167 13.27 -0.44 -4.43
C ASN A 167 14.54 -0.08 -5.20
N SER A 168 14.43 0.50 -6.39
CA SER A 168 15.60 0.93 -7.18
C SER A 168 16.45 1.99 -6.46
N VAL A 169 15.81 2.95 -5.77
CA VAL A 169 16.53 3.94 -4.96
C VAL A 169 17.23 3.28 -3.79
N LEU A 170 16.58 2.37 -3.07
CA LEU A 170 17.15 1.68 -1.92
C LEU A 170 18.32 0.76 -2.31
N GLU A 171 18.20 0.06 -3.43
CA GLU A 171 19.32 -0.74 -4.00
C GLU A 171 20.50 0.15 -4.37
N GLY A 172 20.23 1.30 -4.97
CA GLY A 172 21.25 2.34 -5.22
C GLY A 172 21.94 2.80 -3.94
N PHE A 173 21.17 3.07 -2.90
CA PHE A 173 21.71 3.43 -1.57
C PHE A 173 22.58 2.32 -0.99
N GLY A 174 22.14 1.07 -1.06
CA GLY A 174 22.91 -0.07 -0.58
C GLY A 174 24.24 -0.26 -1.31
N LYS A 175 24.27 0.00 -2.62
CA LYS A 175 25.51 -0.02 -3.43
C LYS A 175 26.47 1.10 -3.01
N ILE A 176 25.97 2.34 -2.96
CA ILE A 176 26.79 3.52 -2.61
C ILE A 176 27.33 3.38 -1.18
N LEU A 177 26.48 2.92 -0.24
CA LEU A 177 26.87 2.71 1.15
C LEU A 177 28.07 1.76 1.27
N ARG A 178 28.05 0.62 0.56
CA ARG A 178 29.17 -0.34 0.53
C ARG A 178 30.44 0.28 -0.07
N GLU A 179 30.32 0.95 -1.21
CA GLU A 179 31.45 1.57 -1.90
C GLU A 179 32.13 2.65 -1.04
N LYS A 180 31.31 3.48 -0.38
CA LYS A 180 31.82 4.54 0.50
C LYS A 180 32.42 3.99 1.78
N ALA A 181 31.85 2.97 2.41
CA ALA A 181 32.41 2.34 3.59
C ALA A 181 33.79 1.70 3.29
N ALA A 182 33.90 1.01 2.16
CA ALA A 182 35.17 0.37 1.75
C ALA A 182 36.34 1.37 1.55
N THR A 183 36.01 2.61 1.19
CA THR A 183 37.01 3.65 0.87
C THR A 183 37.12 4.73 1.93
N TYR A 184 36.30 4.66 2.99
CA TYR A 184 36.30 5.68 4.02
C TYR A 184 37.60 5.64 4.85
N HIS A 185 38.29 6.78 4.95
CA HIS A 185 39.66 6.86 5.52
C HIS A 185 39.70 6.55 7.03
N ASP A 186 38.63 6.83 7.77
CA ASP A 186 38.58 6.58 9.21
C ASP A 186 38.14 5.12 9.56
N PHE A 187 37.78 4.31 8.55
CA PHE A 187 37.47 2.90 8.75
C PHE A 187 38.70 2.01 8.58
N GLU A 188 38.88 1.05 9.48
CA GLU A 188 40.03 0.12 9.49
C GLU A 188 39.55 -1.34 9.53
N GLY A 189 40.33 -2.23 8.92
CA GLY A 189 40.09 -3.66 8.94
C GLY A 189 38.65 -4.03 8.54
N SER A 190 37.95 -4.72 9.43
CA SER A 190 36.57 -5.17 9.22
C SER A 190 35.50 -4.04 9.14
N GLU A 191 35.84 -2.82 9.59
CA GLU A 191 34.93 -1.68 9.44
C GLU A 191 34.73 -1.27 7.97
N LYS A 192 35.65 -1.63 7.07
CA LYS A 192 35.49 -1.43 5.62
C LYS A 192 34.53 -2.45 4.96
N GLU A 193 34.19 -3.51 5.69
CA GLU A 193 33.29 -4.54 5.24
C GLU A 193 31.88 -4.24 5.76
N LEU A 194 30.98 -3.85 4.85
CA LEU A 194 29.58 -3.59 5.15
C LEU A 194 28.73 -4.57 4.36
N GLN A 195 27.94 -5.35 5.08
CA GLN A 195 27.03 -6.33 4.49
C GLN A 195 25.61 -5.77 4.38
N VAL A 196 25.18 -5.41 3.17
CA VAL A 196 23.77 -5.12 2.90
C VAL A 196 23.01 -6.44 2.90
N VAL A 197 22.02 -6.57 3.78
CA VAL A 197 21.16 -7.75 3.91
C VAL A 197 19.99 -7.68 2.92
N MET A 198 19.30 -6.54 2.90
CA MET A 198 18.21 -6.28 1.95
C MET A 198 17.99 -4.77 1.78
N ALA A 199 17.40 -4.41 0.64
CA ALA A 199 16.98 -3.05 0.32
C ALA A 199 15.56 -3.14 -0.25
N ILE A 200 14.53 -2.79 0.56
CA ILE A 200 13.14 -3.07 0.23
C ILE A 200 12.19 -2.01 0.80
N LEU A 201 11.10 -1.75 0.08
CA LEU A 201 10.00 -0.92 0.57
C LEU A 201 9.31 -1.56 1.79
N SER A 202 8.65 -0.75 2.58
CA SER A 202 7.76 -1.20 3.64
C SER A 202 6.31 -1.13 3.19
N ASN A 203 5.55 -2.21 3.43
CA ASN A 203 4.11 -2.19 3.29
C ASN A 203 3.41 -1.56 4.52
N TYR A 204 4.09 -1.50 5.65
CA TYR A 204 3.65 -0.71 6.78
C TYR A 204 4.01 0.76 6.56
N THR A 205 3.01 1.56 6.20
CA THR A 205 3.13 2.99 5.86
C THR A 205 2.14 3.82 6.65
N PRO A 206 2.36 4.01 7.98
CA PRO A 206 1.42 4.67 8.88
C PRO A 206 1.16 6.13 8.50
N ASP A 207 2.08 6.75 7.78
CA ASP A 207 2.01 8.13 7.31
C ASP A 207 1.56 8.26 5.84
N CYS A 208 1.03 7.18 5.24
CA CYS A 208 0.34 7.24 3.95
C CYS A 208 -1.17 7.11 4.19
N VAL A 209 -1.82 8.22 4.51
CA VAL A 209 -3.16 8.25 5.10
C VAL A 209 -4.12 9.09 4.29
N VAL A 210 -5.25 8.50 3.95
CA VAL A 210 -6.46 9.19 3.46
C VAL A 210 -7.54 9.07 4.52
N ARG A 211 -8.19 10.17 4.85
CA ARG A 211 -9.37 10.19 5.72
C ARG A 211 -10.61 10.39 4.89
N SER A 212 -11.60 9.50 5.06
CA SER A 212 -12.95 9.68 4.52
C SER A 212 -13.97 9.66 5.64
N TRP A 213 -15.02 10.49 5.53
CA TRP A 213 -16.08 10.56 6.52
C TRP A 213 -17.41 10.92 5.90
N VAL A 214 -18.46 10.66 6.65
CA VAL A 214 -19.84 11.06 6.37
C VAL A 214 -20.40 11.68 7.64
N GLU A 215 -21.29 12.65 7.49
CA GLU A 215 -21.89 13.37 8.60
C GLU A 215 -23.31 13.79 8.25
N CYS A 216 -24.24 13.58 9.17
CA CYS A 216 -25.60 14.14 9.09
C CYS A 216 -26.20 14.26 10.50
N ASN A 217 -27.27 15.05 10.65
CA ASN A 217 -28.05 15.06 11.87
C ASN A 217 -28.76 13.72 12.06
N VAL A 218 -29.04 13.34 13.31
CA VAL A 218 -29.69 12.05 13.62
C VAL A 218 -31.06 11.93 12.93
N GLU A 219 -31.80 13.04 12.89
CA GLU A 219 -33.13 13.11 12.27
C GLU A 219 -33.09 12.86 10.75
N GLU A 220 -31.98 13.21 10.10
CA GLU A 220 -31.75 12.99 8.67
C GLU A 220 -31.48 11.53 8.32
N LEU A 221 -31.13 10.68 9.31
CA LEU A 221 -30.95 9.24 9.08
C LEU A 221 -32.25 8.60 8.58
N GLY A 222 -33.41 9.10 9.03
CA GLY A 222 -34.72 8.53 8.71
C GLY A 222 -34.95 7.23 9.48
N ASN A 223 -36.14 6.62 9.27
CA ASN A 223 -36.48 5.38 9.92
C ASN A 223 -35.96 4.17 9.13
N PHE A 224 -35.57 3.12 9.83
CA PHE A 224 -35.14 1.85 9.29
C PHE A 224 -36.18 0.76 9.63
N GLY A 225 -37.14 0.56 8.75
CA GLY A 225 -38.32 -0.23 9.06
C GLY A 225 -39.09 0.42 10.20
N ASP A 226 -39.37 -0.35 11.28
CA ASP A 226 -40.05 0.14 12.48
C ASP A 226 -39.12 0.85 13.48
N MET A 227 -37.81 0.94 13.19
CA MET A 227 -36.83 1.55 14.08
C MET A 227 -36.69 3.04 13.80
N GLU A 228 -36.85 3.88 14.81
CA GLU A 228 -36.60 5.32 14.71
C GLU A 228 -35.11 5.67 14.54
N ALA A 229 -34.84 6.80 13.90
CA ALA A 229 -33.50 7.29 13.63
C ALA A 229 -32.59 7.33 14.87
N ARG A 230 -33.12 7.76 16.02
CA ARG A 230 -32.34 7.82 17.28
C ARG A 230 -31.98 6.45 17.82
N GLU A 231 -32.91 5.49 17.76
CA GLU A 231 -32.66 4.10 18.16
C GLU A 231 -31.63 3.45 17.25
N PHE A 232 -31.76 3.66 15.93
CA PHE A 232 -30.75 3.20 14.96
C PHE A 232 -29.36 3.76 15.25
N ALA A 233 -29.23 5.07 15.48
CA ALA A 233 -27.96 5.71 15.81
C ALA A 233 -27.32 5.10 17.09
N GLN A 234 -28.13 4.85 18.13
CA GLN A 234 -27.64 4.22 19.36
C GLN A 234 -27.15 2.78 19.13
N LYS A 235 -27.89 1.97 18.36
CA LYS A 235 -27.47 0.60 18.00
C LYS A 235 -26.21 0.60 17.16
N PHE A 236 -26.08 1.54 16.21
CA PHE A 236 -24.91 1.70 15.39
C PHE A 236 -23.67 2.01 16.24
N VAL A 237 -23.75 2.98 17.16
CA VAL A 237 -22.66 3.32 18.09
C VAL A 237 -22.26 2.10 18.94
N ARG A 238 -23.23 1.33 19.45
CA ARG A 238 -22.95 0.10 20.21
C ARG A 238 -22.19 -0.93 19.35
N ALA A 239 -22.62 -1.16 18.12
CA ALA A 239 -21.95 -2.09 17.20
C ALA A 239 -20.47 -1.68 16.93
N ILE A 240 -20.22 -0.38 16.73
CA ILE A 240 -18.86 0.13 16.54
C ILE A 240 -18.02 -0.02 17.84
N ASN A 241 -18.61 0.25 19.00
CA ASN A 241 -17.91 0.07 20.27
C ASN A 241 -17.56 -1.40 20.55
N ILE A 242 -18.41 -2.34 20.13
CA ILE A 242 -18.09 -3.77 20.18
C ILE A 242 -16.88 -4.05 19.28
N ALA A 243 -16.89 -3.58 18.02
CA ALA A 243 -15.79 -3.78 17.09
C ALA A 243 -14.46 -3.13 17.57
N LYS A 244 -14.51 -2.06 18.36
CA LYS A 244 -13.31 -1.43 18.96
C LYS A 244 -12.68 -2.26 20.08
N ASN A 245 -13.47 -3.08 20.78
CA ASN A 245 -13.05 -3.76 22.00
C ASN A 245 -12.94 -5.29 21.85
N ASP A 246 -13.45 -5.85 20.76
CA ASP A 246 -13.41 -7.27 20.44
C ASP A 246 -12.59 -7.50 19.17
N SER A 247 -11.44 -8.16 19.30
CA SER A 247 -10.52 -8.43 18.18
C SER A 247 -11.15 -9.25 17.06
N TYR A 248 -11.99 -10.24 17.41
CA TYR A 248 -12.70 -11.05 16.41
C TYR A 248 -13.70 -10.22 15.60
N ARG A 249 -14.39 -9.33 16.30
CA ARG A 249 -15.35 -8.42 15.62
C ARG A 249 -14.61 -7.34 14.84
N ALA A 250 -13.49 -6.83 15.33
CA ALA A 250 -12.65 -5.87 14.62
C ALA A 250 -12.14 -6.43 13.29
N ALA A 251 -11.61 -7.66 13.29
CA ALA A 251 -11.14 -8.34 12.08
C ALA A 251 -12.28 -8.50 11.05
N THR A 252 -13.46 -8.94 11.50
CA THR A 252 -14.64 -9.06 10.64
C THR A 252 -15.12 -7.70 10.10
N HIS A 253 -15.05 -6.65 10.92
CA HIS A 253 -15.41 -5.29 10.50
C HIS A 253 -14.44 -4.77 9.43
N ASN A 254 -13.13 -5.01 9.61
CA ASN A 254 -12.10 -4.59 8.66
C ASN A 254 -12.20 -5.34 7.33
N LYS A 255 -12.69 -6.59 7.30
CA LYS A 255 -12.93 -7.32 6.05
C LYS A 255 -13.78 -6.51 5.07
N GLY A 256 -14.75 -5.73 5.53
CA GLY A 256 -15.54 -4.84 4.70
C GLY A 256 -14.72 -3.82 3.91
N CYS A 257 -13.58 -3.36 4.45
CA CYS A 257 -12.64 -2.48 3.73
C CYS A 257 -11.78 -3.25 2.72
N LEU A 258 -11.61 -4.55 2.92
CA LEU A 258 -10.69 -5.39 2.15
C LEU A 258 -11.35 -5.97 0.89
N LEU A 259 -12.67 -6.07 0.86
CA LEU A 259 -13.44 -6.56 -0.29
C LEU A 259 -13.26 -5.70 -1.56
N TYR A 260 -12.67 -4.51 -1.44
CA TYR A 260 -12.41 -3.61 -2.56
C TYR A 260 -10.97 -3.66 -3.09
N THR A 261 -10.05 -4.28 -2.34
CA THR A 261 -8.63 -4.29 -2.66
C THR A 261 -8.04 -5.64 -2.27
N SER A 262 -7.99 -6.59 -3.19
CA SER A 262 -7.52 -7.95 -2.93
C SER A 262 -6.11 -8.02 -2.34
N ASP A 263 -5.20 -7.16 -2.78
CA ASP A 263 -3.80 -7.15 -2.32
C ASP A 263 -3.59 -6.46 -0.95
N ALA A 264 -4.50 -5.57 -0.54
CA ALA A 264 -4.39 -4.90 0.76
C ALA A 264 -5.00 -5.72 1.91
N ALA A 265 -5.66 -6.83 1.60
CA ALA A 265 -6.38 -7.65 2.57
C ALA A 265 -5.43 -8.38 3.52
N ASP A 266 -4.35 -8.93 3.02
CA ASP A 266 -3.45 -9.79 3.79
C ASP A 266 -2.53 -9.02 4.74
N GLU A 267 -2.32 -7.72 4.51
CA GLU A 267 -1.32 -6.92 5.22
C GLU A 267 -1.87 -6.11 6.40
N LYS A 268 -3.19 -5.83 6.43
CA LYS A 268 -3.81 -4.98 7.47
C LYS A 268 -4.41 -5.72 8.67
N VAL A 269 -4.36 -7.03 8.67
CA VAL A 269 -4.90 -7.90 9.74
C VAL A 269 -3.82 -8.33 10.74
N ARG A 270 -2.60 -7.81 10.62
CA ARG A 270 -1.52 -8.09 11.57
C ARG A 270 -1.32 -6.99 12.59
#